data_600534a0535abf39c8619285a4f3ebb1
#
_entry.id   600534a0535abf39c8619285a4f3ebb1
#
_cell.length_a   1.000
_cell.length_b   1.000
_cell.length_c   1.000
_cell.angle_alpha   90.00
_cell.angle_beta   90.00
_cell.angle_gamma   90.00
#
_symmetry.space_group_name_H-M   'P 1'
#
loop_
_entity.id
_entity.type
_entity.pdbx_description
1 polymer ?
#
loop_
_entity_poly.entity_id
_entity_poly.type
_entity_poly.pdbx_seq_one_letter_code
_entity_poly.pdbx_strand_id
1 'polypeptide(L)'
;MNLNLRYFLNKDGQALFRMGGQLFKNNGLSLNEYLINVELGREKGMLFDIKNDCRIDNLNFCISGNEFKSIKFRMNIYNLKDGIPDESILNKNIIIELMDGKTDWFQFDLKPYEIYLEKELKQVAITLTWLESEKKDEQNWRFSFYAAMLPYFTMYSRDKSMAAWSKSDAAISMYVN
;
A
#
# COMPACT_ATOMS: atom_id res chain seq x y z
N MET A 1 -15.36 14.40 -16.33
CA MET A 1 -15.57 12.97 -16.01
C MET A 1 -14.63 12.64 -14.87
N ASN A 2 -15.13 12.73 -13.62
CA ASN A 2 -14.30 12.46 -12.44
C ASN A 2 -14.17 10.94 -12.27
N LEU A 3 -13.14 10.36 -12.85
CA LEU A 3 -12.71 8.99 -12.58
C LEU A 3 -12.04 8.96 -11.20
N ASN A 4 -12.87 8.89 -10.17
CA ASN A 4 -12.41 8.55 -8.82
C ASN A 4 -12.13 7.05 -8.79
N LEU A 5 -10.97 6.65 -9.34
CA LEU A 5 -10.50 5.26 -9.41
C LEU A 5 -10.29 4.60 -8.04
N ARG A 6 -10.52 5.33 -6.96
CA ARG A 6 -10.30 4.87 -5.58
C ARG A 6 -11.34 3.87 -5.07
N TYR A 7 -12.51 3.73 -5.74
CA TYR A 7 -13.63 2.92 -5.24
C TYR A 7 -14.50 2.34 -6.34
N PHE A 8 -13.95 1.70 -7.33
CA PHE A 8 -14.75 0.86 -8.19
C PHE A 8 -14.79 -0.57 -7.62
N LEU A 9 -15.72 -0.81 -6.71
CA LEU A 9 -16.21 -2.15 -6.48
C LEU A 9 -17.23 -2.44 -7.60
N ASN A 10 -17.08 -3.55 -8.31
CA ASN A 10 -18.16 -4.08 -9.12
C ASN A 10 -19.30 -4.52 -8.19
N LYS A 11 -20.47 -4.89 -8.76
CA LYS A 11 -21.64 -5.36 -8.01
C LYS A 11 -21.34 -6.55 -7.10
N ASP A 12 -20.22 -7.23 -7.29
CA ASP A 12 -19.76 -8.41 -6.56
C ASP A 12 -18.66 -8.09 -5.54
N GLY A 13 -18.42 -6.82 -5.25
CA GLY A 13 -17.39 -6.37 -4.28
C GLY A 13 -15.95 -6.56 -4.76
N GLN A 14 -15.72 -6.88 -6.05
CA GLN A 14 -14.39 -6.99 -6.61
C GLN A 14 -13.89 -5.62 -7.07
N ALA A 15 -12.74 -5.19 -6.57
CA ALA A 15 -12.16 -3.93 -6.97
C ALA A 15 -11.78 -3.92 -8.46
N LEU A 16 -12.33 -2.99 -9.22
CA LEU A 16 -11.94 -2.71 -10.62
C LEU A 16 -10.45 -2.33 -10.75
N PHE A 17 -9.74 -2.15 -9.65
CA PHE A 17 -8.30 -1.98 -9.58
C PHE A 17 -7.52 -3.17 -10.14
N ARG A 18 -8.11 -4.37 -10.17
CA ARG A 18 -7.57 -5.52 -10.91
C ARG A 18 -7.43 -5.22 -12.40
N MET A 19 -8.35 -4.43 -12.97
CA MET A 19 -8.24 -3.98 -14.38
C MET A 19 -7.15 -2.93 -14.55
N GLY A 20 -6.94 -2.03 -13.58
CA GLY A 20 -5.82 -1.08 -13.59
C GLY A 20 -4.46 -1.79 -13.59
N GLY A 21 -4.26 -2.79 -12.74
CA GLY A 21 -3.04 -3.61 -12.74
C GLY A 21 -2.83 -4.38 -14.06
N GLN A 22 -3.89 -4.87 -14.69
CA GLN A 22 -3.83 -5.52 -16.01
C GLN A 22 -3.59 -4.51 -17.14
N LEU A 23 -4.22 -3.34 -17.11
CA LEU A 23 -3.99 -2.26 -18.07
C LEU A 23 -2.53 -1.80 -18.07
N PHE A 24 -1.93 -1.64 -16.90
CA PHE A 24 -0.52 -1.30 -16.77
C PHE A 24 0.42 -2.40 -17.28
N LYS A 25 0.07 -3.66 -17.04
CA LYS A 25 0.85 -4.81 -17.52
C LYS A 25 0.79 -4.97 -19.04
N ASN A 26 -0.34 -4.63 -19.67
CA ASN A 26 -0.57 -4.90 -21.11
C ASN A 26 -0.27 -3.70 -22.02
N ASN A 27 -0.24 -2.48 -21.52
CA ASN A 27 -0.12 -1.28 -22.37
C ASN A 27 1.29 -0.74 -22.53
N GLY A 28 2.32 -1.48 -22.10
CA GLY A 28 3.72 -1.06 -22.29
C GLY A 28 4.06 0.30 -21.66
N LEU A 29 3.20 0.84 -20.81
CA LEU A 29 3.56 1.97 -19.96
C LEU A 29 4.70 1.51 -19.08
N SER A 30 5.86 2.11 -19.26
CA SER A 30 7.03 1.90 -18.42
C SER A 30 6.62 2.24 -16.98
N LEU A 31 6.19 1.21 -16.27
CA LEU A 31 6.10 1.27 -14.83
C LEU A 31 7.54 1.45 -14.38
N ASN A 32 7.90 2.67 -14.01
CA ASN A 32 9.12 2.87 -13.28
C ASN A 32 8.99 2.01 -12.03
N GLU A 33 9.64 0.85 -12.05
CA GLU A 33 9.76 -0.01 -10.89
C GLU A 33 10.46 0.83 -9.84
N TYR A 34 9.69 1.35 -8.89
CA TYR A 34 10.27 2.00 -7.72
C TYR A 34 10.92 0.91 -6.89
N LEU A 35 12.21 0.69 -7.16
CA LEU A 35 13.05 -0.15 -6.35
C LEU A 35 13.02 0.40 -4.92
N ILE A 36 12.40 -0.34 -4.03
CA ILE A 36 12.60 -0.10 -2.61
C ILE A 36 13.95 -0.71 -2.29
N ASN A 37 15.00 0.10 -2.27
CA ASN A 37 16.26 -0.34 -1.70
C ASN A 37 16.00 -0.80 -0.27
N VAL A 38 16.59 -1.94 0.08
CA VAL A 38 16.32 -2.68 1.31
C VAL A 38 16.96 -1.95 2.50
N GLU A 39 16.36 -0.88 2.94
CA GLU A 39 16.70 -0.29 4.23
C GLU A 39 15.54 -0.52 5.19
N LEU A 40 15.84 -1.26 6.26
CA LEU A 40 14.91 -1.48 7.36
C LEU A 40 14.36 -0.14 7.88
N GLY A 41 13.06 -0.11 8.15
CA GLY A 41 12.39 1.09 8.64
C GLY A 41 11.82 2.00 7.56
N ARG A 42 12.03 1.72 6.27
CA ARG A 42 11.35 2.45 5.19
C ARG A 42 9.86 2.20 5.25
N GLU A 43 9.10 3.23 4.97
CA GLU A 43 7.65 3.18 4.99
C GLU A 43 7.09 3.79 3.72
N LYS A 44 6.11 3.10 3.11
CA LYS A 44 5.39 3.57 1.92
C LYS A 44 3.92 3.22 2.02
N GLY A 45 3.08 4.05 1.42
CA GLY A 45 1.65 3.81 1.36
C GLY A 45 0.91 4.84 0.54
N MET A 46 -0.42 4.78 0.63
CA MET A 46 -1.33 5.53 -0.20
C MET A 46 -2.29 6.37 0.63
N LEU A 47 -2.75 7.47 0.03
CA LEU A 47 -3.89 8.25 0.51
C LEU A 47 -5.20 7.56 0.13
N PHE A 48 -6.12 7.48 1.09
CA PHE A 48 -7.48 6.97 0.90
C PHE A 48 -8.52 8.00 1.35
N ASP A 49 -9.57 8.22 0.54
CA ASP A 49 -10.71 9.06 0.91
C ASP A 49 -11.73 8.21 1.68
N ILE A 50 -12.19 8.71 2.81
CA ILE A 50 -13.23 8.09 3.63
C ILE A 50 -14.54 8.85 3.41
N LYS A 51 -15.46 8.26 2.66
CA LYS A 51 -16.75 8.90 2.31
C LYS A 51 -17.86 8.56 3.28
N ASN A 52 -17.82 7.38 3.85
CA ASN A 52 -18.79 6.85 4.80
C ASN A 52 -18.04 6.14 5.91
N ASP A 53 -18.70 5.98 7.06
CA ASP A 53 -18.21 5.08 8.11
C ASP A 53 -18.05 3.68 7.51
N CYS A 54 -16.90 3.09 7.72
CA CYS A 54 -16.60 1.79 7.12
C CYS A 54 -15.71 0.94 8.02
N ARG A 55 -15.82 -0.38 7.86
CA ARG A 55 -14.86 -1.35 8.39
C ARG A 55 -13.94 -1.77 7.26
N ILE A 56 -12.66 -1.89 7.56
CA ILE A 56 -11.68 -2.45 6.63
C ILE A 56 -11.57 -3.95 6.89
N ASP A 57 -11.97 -4.76 5.92
CA ASP A 57 -11.93 -6.23 6.00
C ASP A 57 -10.67 -6.84 5.40
N ASN A 58 -10.09 -6.19 4.39
CA ASN A 58 -8.86 -6.67 3.75
C ASN A 58 -7.97 -5.53 3.30
N LEU A 59 -6.67 -5.76 3.35
CA LEU A 59 -5.66 -4.99 2.64
C LEU A 59 -5.15 -5.81 1.46
N ASN A 60 -5.15 -5.20 0.28
CA ASN A 60 -4.69 -5.84 -0.95
C ASN A 60 -3.61 -5.00 -1.59
N PHE A 61 -2.53 -5.62 -2.05
CA PHE A 61 -1.47 -4.95 -2.82
C PHE A 61 -0.82 -5.90 -3.83
N CYS A 62 -0.29 -5.32 -4.91
CA CYS A 62 0.32 -6.09 -5.98
C CYS A 62 1.84 -5.97 -5.93
N ILE A 63 2.50 -7.12 -5.90
CA ILE A 63 3.96 -7.27 -5.79
C ILE A 63 4.51 -7.56 -7.18
N SER A 64 5.39 -6.68 -7.70
CA SER A 64 6.03 -6.85 -9.00
C SER A 64 7.28 -7.71 -8.95
N GLY A 65 7.97 -7.72 -7.82
CA GLY A 65 9.17 -8.54 -7.60
C GLY A 65 9.43 -8.78 -6.12
N ASN A 66 9.85 -10.01 -5.79
CA ASN A 66 10.22 -10.40 -4.43
C ASN A 66 11.33 -11.46 -4.47
N GLU A 67 12.54 -11.05 -4.13
CA GLU A 67 13.73 -11.91 -4.09
C GLU A 67 14.08 -12.39 -2.67
N PHE A 68 13.18 -12.14 -1.71
CA PHE A 68 13.34 -12.56 -0.32
C PHE A 68 12.66 -13.90 -0.05
N LYS A 69 13.21 -14.65 0.89
CA LYS A 69 12.57 -15.83 1.46
C LYS A 69 11.41 -15.43 2.36
N SER A 70 11.60 -14.39 3.17
CA SER A 70 10.53 -13.80 3.96
C SER A 70 10.70 -12.28 4.08
N ILE A 71 9.58 -11.56 4.19
CA ILE A 71 9.53 -10.13 4.49
C ILE A 71 8.41 -9.90 5.49
N LYS A 72 8.67 -9.04 6.48
CA LYS A 72 7.65 -8.56 7.43
C LYS A 72 7.43 -7.08 7.29
N PHE A 73 6.17 -6.71 7.13
CA PHE A 73 5.71 -5.33 7.16
C PHE A 73 4.84 -5.07 8.39
N ARG A 74 4.90 -3.86 8.92
CA ARG A 74 3.88 -3.35 9.83
C ARG A 74 2.93 -2.47 9.03
N MET A 75 1.63 -2.73 9.13
CA MET A 75 0.60 -1.84 8.63
C MET A 75 0.37 -0.71 9.63
N ASN A 76 0.27 0.52 9.12
CA ASN A 76 -0.12 1.69 9.90
C ASN A 76 -1.25 2.43 9.19
N ILE A 77 -2.05 3.16 9.95
CA ILE A 77 -3.06 4.08 9.46
C ILE A 77 -2.85 5.41 10.19
N TYR A 78 -2.70 6.48 9.43
CA TYR A 78 -2.48 7.83 9.96
C TYR A 78 -3.64 8.73 9.60
N ASN A 79 -4.03 9.62 10.54
CA ASN A 79 -4.76 10.83 10.17
C ASN A 79 -3.84 11.75 9.35
N LEU A 80 -4.41 12.79 8.77
CA LEU A 80 -3.64 13.78 8.01
C LEU A 80 -3.74 15.15 8.66
N LYS A 81 -2.60 15.82 8.75
CA LYS A 81 -2.49 17.23 9.09
C LYS A 81 -1.79 17.96 7.95
N ASP A 82 -2.43 18.98 7.41
CA ASP A 82 -1.95 19.73 6.24
C ASP A 82 -1.62 18.85 5.02
N GLY A 83 -2.37 17.75 4.86
CA GLY A 83 -2.22 16.79 3.78
C GLY A 83 -0.99 15.87 3.89
N ILE A 84 -0.40 15.76 5.07
CA ILE A 84 0.74 14.89 5.41
C ILE A 84 0.33 13.95 6.54
N PRO A 85 0.76 12.67 6.53
CA PRO A 85 0.51 11.75 7.63
C PRO A 85 1.08 12.28 8.95
N ASP A 86 0.26 12.29 10.00
CA ASP A 86 0.58 12.87 11.31
C ASP A 86 0.54 11.79 12.39
N GLU A 87 -0.56 11.65 13.10
CA GLU A 87 -0.70 10.69 14.19
C GLU A 87 -1.21 9.34 13.69
N SER A 88 -0.65 8.26 14.22
CA SER A 88 -1.20 6.93 13.97
C SER A 88 -2.52 6.76 14.72
N ILE A 89 -3.58 6.45 13.97
CA ILE A 89 -4.91 6.14 14.53
C ILE A 89 -5.12 4.65 14.71
N LEU A 90 -4.20 3.81 14.21
CA LEU A 90 -4.23 2.37 14.40
C LEU A 90 -3.58 2.01 15.73
N ASN A 91 -4.39 1.56 16.69
CA ASN A 91 -3.95 1.15 18.04
C ASN A 91 -3.57 -0.34 18.12
N LYS A 92 -3.50 -1.03 16.99
CA LYS A 92 -3.20 -2.47 16.89
C LYS A 92 -1.88 -2.68 16.15
N ASN A 93 -1.07 -3.64 16.62
CA ASN A 93 0.15 -4.02 15.93
C ASN A 93 -0.17 -5.09 14.89
N ILE A 94 -0.29 -4.69 13.63
CA ILE A 94 -0.64 -5.58 12.51
C ILE A 94 0.63 -5.87 11.72
N ILE A 95 1.07 -7.13 11.77
CA ILE A 95 2.24 -7.63 11.05
C ILE A 95 1.78 -8.47 9.89
N ILE A 96 2.26 -8.12 8.70
CA ILE A 96 2.01 -8.82 7.45
C ILE A 96 3.29 -9.53 7.04
N GLU A 97 3.25 -10.84 6.91
CA GLU A 97 4.40 -11.64 6.51
C GLU A 97 4.19 -12.19 5.10
N LEU A 98 5.18 -11.98 4.24
CA LEU A 98 5.26 -12.53 2.90
C LEU A 98 6.33 -13.62 2.87
N MET A 99 5.98 -14.79 2.38
CA MET A 99 6.87 -15.96 2.32
C MET A 99 7.20 -16.33 0.87
N ASP A 100 8.33 -17.01 0.69
CA ASP A 100 8.73 -17.74 -0.52
C ASP A 100 8.72 -16.94 -1.82
N GLY A 101 9.08 -15.65 -1.75
CA GLY A 101 9.16 -14.82 -2.92
C GLY A 101 7.80 -14.54 -3.57
N LYS A 102 6.74 -14.48 -2.78
CA LYS A 102 5.39 -14.17 -3.24
C LYS A 102 5.38 -12.94 -4.14
N THR A 103 4.81 -13.09 -5.33
CA THR A 103 4.57 -12.03 -6.31
C THR A 103 3.10 -11.99 -6.69
N ASP A 104 2.70 -10.98 -7.50
CA ASP A 104 1.32 -10.73 -7.91
C ASP A 104 0.44 -10.22 -6.75
N TRP A 105 -0.87 -10.32 -6.87
CA TRP A 105 -1.78 -9.83 -5.84
C TRP A 105 -1.67 -10.63 -4.54
N PHE A 106 -1.50 -9.89 -3.45
CA PHE A 106 -1.53 -10.40 -2.09
C PHE A 106 -2.69 -9.78 -1.34
N GLN A 107 -3.45 -10.60 -0.64
CA GLN A 107 -4.56 -10.19 0.21
C GLN A 107 -4.25 -10.59 1.65
N PHE A 108 -4.40 -9.62 2.55
CA PHE A 108 -4.28 -9.82 3.99
C PHE A 108 -5.64 -9.60 4.66
N ASP A 109 -6.11 -10.59 5.43
CA ASP A 109 -7.37 -10.53 6.15
C ASP A 109 -7.25 -9.63 7.39
N LEU A 110 -8.00 -8.52 7.40
CA LEU A 110 -8.05 -7.56 8.49
C LEU A 110 -9.27 -7.72 9.39
N LYS A 111 -10.22 -8.61 9.06
CA LYS A 111 -11.44 -8.82 9.86
C LYS A 111 -11.18 -9.09 11.34
N PRO A 112 -10.15 -9.92 11.71
CA PRO A 112 -9.85 -10.17 13.12
C PRO A 112 -9.42 -8.93 13.90
N TYR A 113 -9.02 -7.87 13.20
CA TYR A 113 -8.54 -6.63 13.82
C TYR A 113 -9.64 -5.60 14.02
N GLU A 114 -10.84 -5.79 13.44
CA GLU A 114 -12.00 -4.90 13.63
C GLU A 114 -11.63 -3.41 13.49
N ILE A 115 -11.10 -3.03 12.33
CA ILE A 115 -10.67 -1.66 12.04
C ILE A 115 -11.86 -0.88 11.50
N TYR A 116 -12.29 0.14 12.23
CA TYR A 116 -13.36 1.04 11.84
C TYR A 116 -12.79 2.43 11.56
N LEU A 117 -13.20 3.03 10.45
CA LEU A 117 -12.85 4.39 10.06
C LEU A 117 -14.14 5.21 9.96
N GLU A 118 -14.14 6.35 10.63
CA GLU A 118 -15.24 7.30 10.62
C GLU A 118 -15.09 8.29 9.46
N LYS A 119 -16.21 8.68 8.85
CA LYS A 119 -16.23 9.62 7.69
C LYS A 119 -15.66 11.01 8.04
N GLU A 120 -15.68 11.38 9.32
CA GLU A 120 -15.12 12.63 9.84
C GLU A 120 -13.62 12.75 9.60
N LEU A 121 -12.91 11.62 9.47
CA LEU A 121 -11.50 11.58 9.10
C LEU A 121 -11.27 12.11 7.67
N LYS A 122 -12.29 12.05 6.80
CA LYS A 122 -12.26 12.46 5.39
C LYS A 122 -11.19 11.73 4.56
N GLN A 123 -9.98 11.65 5.07
CA GLN A 123 -8.82 11.03 4.43
C GLN A 123 -7.92 10.38 5.47
N VAL A 124 -7.31 9.25 5.10
CA VAL A 124 -6.27 8.58 5.87
C VAL A 124 -5.13 8.15 4.96
N ALA A 125 -3.94 8.03 5.53
CA ALA A 125 -2.83 7.35 4.88
C ALA A 125 -2.73 5.93 5.43
N ILE A 126 -2.76 4.92 4.55
CA ILE A 126 -2.49 3.52 4.90
C ILE A 126 -1.13 3.17 4.35
N THR A 127 -0.24 2.73 5.23
CA THR A 127 1.17 2.51 4.91
C THR A 127 1.68 1.17 5.39
N LEU A 128 2.79 0.74 4.81
CA LEU A 128 3.55 -0.45 5.19
C LEU A 128 4.97 -0.04 5.55
N THR A 129 5.36 -0.29 6.80
CA THR A 129 6.75 -0.14 7.28
C THR A 129 7.47 -1.46 7.13
N TRP A 130 8.62 -1.48 6.48
CA TRP A 130 9.48 -2.65 6.38
C TRP A 130 10.19 -2.92 7.71
N LEU A 131 9.93 -4.08 8.32
CA LEU A 131 10.50 -4.44 9.63
C LEU A 131 11.67 -5.37 9.52
N GLU A 132 11.50 -6.47 8.77
CA GLU A 132 12.47 -7.56 8.67
C GLU A 132 12.43 -8.17 7.29
N SER A 133 13.54 -8.79 6.89
CA SER A 133 13.58 -9.64 5.71
C SER A 133 14.69 -10.69 5.82
N GLU A 134 14.41 -11.88 5.29
CA GLU A 134 15.39 -12.96 5.10
C GLU A 134 15.69 -13.09 3.61
N LYS A 135 16.94 -12.96 3.21
CA LYS A 135 17.37 -13.07 1.81
C LYS A 135 17.31 -14.52 1.34
N LYS A 136 17.01 -14.73 0.07
CA LYS A 136 17.14 -16.05 -0.57
C LYS A 136 18.59 -16.39 -0.90
N ASP A 137 19.33 -15.39 -1.35
CA ASP A 137 20.75 -15.46 -1.66
C ASP A 137 21.47 -14.15 -1.32
N GLU A 138 22.79 -14.12 -1.42
CA GLU A 138 23.59 -12.93 -1.10
C GLU A 138 23.62 -11.89 -2.22
N GLN A 139 23.20 -12.23 -3.43
CA GLN A 139 23.37 -11.39 -4.61
C GLN A 139 22.10 -10.63 -5.02
N ASN A 140 20.93 -11.22 -4.77
CA ASN A 140 19.63 -10.68 -5.16
C ASN A 140 18.78 -10.36 -3.93
N TRP A 141 18.36 -9.12 -3.80
CA TRP A 141 17.61 -8.65 -2.64
C TRP A 141 16.72 -7.45 -2.98
N ARG A 142 15.88 -7.64 -3.99
CA ARG A 142 14.93 -6.63 -4.43
C ARG A 142 13.51 -7.01 -4.04
N PHE A 143 12.76 -6.02 -3.55
CA PHE A 143 11.32 -6.08 -3.40
C PHE A 143 10.70 -4.85 -4.04
N SER A 144 9.64 -5.05 -4.82
CA SER A 144 8.94 -3.95 -5.48
C SER A 144 7.44 -4.17 -5.55
N PHE A 145 6.68 -3.09 -5.41
CA PHE A 145 5.27 -3.04 -5.72
C PHE A 145 5.06 -2.67 -7.19
N TYR A 146 3.94 -3.10 -7.77
CA TYR A 146 3.44 -2.43 -8.96
C TYR A 146 3.03 -1.01 -8.59
N ALA A 147 3.55 -0.03 -9.33
CA ALA A 147 3.27 1.38 -9.13
C ALA A 147 3.22 2.13 -10.47
N ALA A 148 2.54 3.26 -10.51
CA ALA A 148 2.49 4.14 -11.66
C ALA A 148 2.51 5.62 -11.22
N MET A 149 3.09 6.49 -12.07
CA MET A 149 2.97 7.93 -11.91
C MET A 149 1.58 8.35 -12.37
N LEU A 150 0.74 8.79 -11.45
CA LEU A 150 -0.65 9.17 -11.72
C LEU A 150 -0.99 10.45 -10.95
N PRO A 151 -1.34 11.56 -11.65
CA PRO A 151 -1.44 12.90 -11.07
C PRO A 151 -2.61 13.08 -10.07
N TYR A 152 -3.50 12.11 -9.97
CA TYR A 152 -4.66 12.19 -9.05
C TYR A 152 -4.53 11.27 -7.82
N PHE A 153 -3.37 10.63 -7.69
CA PHE A 153 -3.07 9.77 -6.56
C PHE A 153 -1.95 10.35 -5.72
N THR A 154 -1.98 10.07 -4.46
CA THR A 154 -0.94 10.49 -3.54
C THR A 154 -0.31 9.28 -2.88
N MET A 155 0.98 9.11 -3.12
CA MET A 155 1.81 8.16 -2.40
C MET A 155 2.64 8.91 -1.36
N TYR A 156 2.68 8.36 -0.16
CA TYR A 156 3.55 8.81 0.91
C TYR A 156 4.73 7.86 1.07
N SER A 157 5.89 8.41 1.36
CA SER A 157 7.07 7.63 1.68
C SER A 157 7.95 8.34 2.71
N ARG A 158 8.64 7.56 3.53
CA ARG A 158 9.74 8.04 4.39
C ARG A 158 10.80 6.97 4.54
N ASP A 159 12.05 7.39 4.74
CA ASP A 159 13.18 6.46 4.80
C ASP A 159 13.33 5.76 6.16
N LYS A 160 12.86 6.38 7.25
CA LYS A 160 12.88 5.83 8.63
C LYS A 160 11.67 6.33 9.40
N SER A 161 11.31 5.62 10.46
CA SER A 161 10.10 5.89 11.26
C SER A 161 9.94 7.33 11.74
N MET A 162 11.04 8.07 11.95
CA MET A 162 11.02 9.47 12.41
C MET A 162 11.44 10.47 11.33
N ALA A 163 11.66 10.00 10.09
CA ALA A 163 11.99 10.91 8.99
C ALA A 163 10.76 11.68 8.52
N ALA A 164 10.99 12.84 7.91
CA ALA A 164 9.93 13.60 7.27
C ALA A 164 9.27 12.79 6.14
N TRP A 165 7.97 12.97 5.98
CA TRP A 165 7.24 12.37 4.88
C TRP A 165 7.55 13.07 3.56
N SER A 166 7.78 12.27 2.53
CA SER A 166 7.76 12.69 1.14
C SER A 166 6.42 12.35 0.51
N LYS A 167 5.91 13.24 -0.34
CA LYS A 167 4.66 13.11 -1.07
C LYS A 167 4.95 13.13 -2.56
N SER A 168 4.34 12.22 -3.32
CA SER A 168 4.48 12.14 -4.77
C SER A 168 3.17 11.82 -5.46
N ASP A 169 3.02 12.27 -6.72
CA ASP A 169 1.89 11.96 -7.60
C ASP A 169 2.09 10.56 -8.21
N ALA A 170 1.92 9.55 -7.38
CA ALA A 170 2.08 8.16 -7.76
C ALA A 170 1.02 7.29 -7.09
N ALA A 171 0.78 6.11 -7.67
CA ALA A 171 -0.06 5.08 -7.09
C ALA A 171 0.72 3.77 -6.97
N ILE A 172 0.78 3.22 -5.77
CA ILE A 172 1.05 1.80 -5.57
C ILE A 172 -0.25 1.05 -5.87
N SER A 173 -0.18 -0.10 -6.53
CA SER A 173 -1.33 -1.00 -6.70
C SER A 173 -1.74 -1.57 -5.34
N MET A 174 -2.49 -0.79 -4.58
CA MET A 174 -2.94 -1.08 -3.22
C MET A 174 -4.38 -0.61 -3.03
N TYR A 175 -5.21 -1.41 -2.37
CA TYR A 175 -6.57 -1.04 -2.00
C TYR A 175 -7.02 -1.76 -0.72
N VAL A 176 -8.05 -1.22 -0.08
CA VAL A 176 -8.74 -1.81 1.07
C VAL A 176 -10.22 -2.03 0.74
N ASN A 177 -10.83 -3.02 1.35
CA ASN A 177 -12.26 -3.32 1.23
C ASN A 177 -12.81 -3.90 2.54
#